data_b265383ca92555a4af4cd1ec25e71d26
#
_entry.id   b265383ca92555a4af4cd1ec25e71d26
#
_cell.length_a   1.000
_cell.length_b   1.000
_cell.length_c   1.000
_cell.angle_alpha   90.00
_cell.angle_beta   90.00
_cell.angle_gamma   90.00
#
_symmetry.space_group_name_H-M   'P 1'
#
loop_
_entity.id
_entity.type
_entity.pdbx_description
1 polymer ?
#
loop_
_entity_poly.entity_id
_entity_poly.type
_entity_poly.pdbx_seq_one_letter_code
_entity_poly.pdbx_strand_id
1 'polypeptide(L)'
;MVDQIGVSNYDAQQLRVALDIAGTPAEGGVVSIQNEFSPRYRHDLDVLEVCEEHEITFLPWSPLGGVRTKSEISSSSAFEEVAAKLGVSPFALALAWEMKRSPAVLPIPGATRAETVLDCVAAIDIKLSDEDFEYLSGNLPEQADYSPELTPKPEYRS
;
A
#
# COMPACT_ATOMS: atom_id res chain seq x y z
N MET A 1 5.63 -3.97 28.77
CA MET A 1 4.17 -3.79 28.49
C MET A 1 4.08 -3.31 27.05
N VAL A 2 3.17 -3.80 26.26
CA VAL A 2 2.94 -3.36 24.86
C VAL A 2 1.78 -2.38 24.89
N ASP A 3 1.96 -1.20 24.30
CA ASP A 3 0.93 -0.15 24.33
C ASP A 3 -0.03 -0.25 23.13
N GLN A 4 0.47 -0.70 21.96
CA GLN A 4 -0.30 -0.83 20.73
C GLN A 4 0.14 -2.08 19.99
N ILE A 5 -0.78 -2.68 19.25
CA ILE A 5 -0.51 -3.86 18.43
C ILE A 5 -0.87 -3.61 16.97
N GLY A 6 -0.14 -4.25 16.06
CA GLY A 6 -0.48 -4.35 14.66
C GLY A 6 -0.54 -5.79 14.21
N VAL A 7 -1.24 -6.03 13.12
CA VAL A 7 -1.35 -7.36 12.50
C VAL A 7 -0.72 -7.34 11.11
N SER A 8 -0.52 -8.50 10.49
CA SER A 8 0.07 -8.58 9.15
C SER A 8 -0.52 -9.76 8.36
N ASN A 9 -0.73 -9.53 7.06
CA ASN A 9 -1.21 -10.53 6.11
C ASN A 9 -2.58 -11.15 6.50
N TYR A 10 -3.46 -10.34 7.08
CA TYR A 10 -4.84 -10.71 7.34
C TYR A 10 -5.74 -10.29 6.19
N ASP A 11 -6.72 -11.12 5.85
CA ASP A 11 -7.83 -10.69 5.04
C ASP A 11 -8.83 -9.84 5.85
N ALA A 12 -9.84 -9.26 5.20
CA ALA A 12 -10.81 -8.39 5.84
C ALA A 12 -11.60 -9.08 6.97
N GLN A 13 -11.88 -10.38 6.83
CA GLN A 13 -12.59 -11.15 7.86
C GLN A 13 -11.69 -11.37 9.09
N GLN A 14 -10.44 -11.76 8.87
CA GLN A 14 -9.46 -11.94 9.95
C GLN A 14 -9.20 -10.63 10.70
N LEU A 15 -9.12 -9.50 9.97
CA LEU A 15 -8.97 -8.18 10.59
C LEU A 15 -10.17 -7.84 11.47
N ARG A 16 -11.41 -8.05 10.99
CA ARG A 16 -12.62 -7.83 11.79
C ARG A 16 -12.63 -8.71 13.06
N VAL A 17 -12.26 -9.98 12.96
CA VAL A 17 -12.12 -10.87 14.14
C VAL A 17 -11.07 -10.35 15.11
N ALA A 18 -9.93 -9.84 14.61
CA ALA A 18 -8.91 -9.26 15.50
C ALA A 18 -9.42 -8.01 16.22
N LEU A 19 -10.23 -7.18 15.57
CA LEU A 19 -10.85 -6.00 16.17
C LEU A 19 -11.89 -6.39 17.22
N ASP A 20 -12.71 -7.41 16.96
CA ASP A 20 -13.69 -7.92 17.92
C ASP A 20 -13.02 -8.44 19.20
N ILE A 21 -11.83 -9.02 19.10
CA ILE A 21 -11.10 -9.61 20.24
C ILE A 21 -10.25 -8.58 20.98
N ALA A 22 -9.50 -7.75 20.23
CA ALA A 22 -8.48 -6.87 20.80
C ALA A 22 -8.93 -5.41 20.91
N GLY A 23 -10.02 -5.04 20.25
CA GLY A 23 -10.51 -3.67 20.16
C GLY A 23 -9.91 -2.88 18.99
N THR A 24 -10.54 -1.75 18.72
CA THR A 24 -10.13 -0.73 17.74
C THR A 24 -9.00 0.16 18.27
N PRO A 25 -8.39 1.04 17.46
CA PRO A 25 -7.41 2.02 17.92
C PRO A 25 -7.92 2.87 19.10
N ALA A 26 -9.19 3.31 19.05
CA ALA A 26 -9.80 4.11 20.10
C ALA A 26 -9.95 3.35 21.43
N GLU A 27 -9.98 2.03 21.39
CA GLU A 27 -10.06 1.13 22.56
C GLU A 27 -8.68 0.63 23.02
N GLY A 28 -7.59 1.09 22.36
CA GLY A 28 -6.22 0.68 22.65
C GLY A 28 -5.86 -0.70 22.05
N GLY A 29 -6.60 -1.13 21.04
CA GLY A 29 -6.44 -2.41 20.36
C GLY A 29 -5.53 -2.36 19.13
N VAL A 30 -6.02 -2.90 18.00
CA VAL A 30 -5.26 -2.98 16.73
C VAL A 30 -5.18 -1.61 16.06
N VAL A 31 -3.98 -1.07 15.90
CA VAL A 31 -3.74 0.26 15.31
C VAL A 31 -3.23 0.22 13.87
N SER A 32 -2.73 -0.92 13.41
CA SER A 32 -2.20 -1.04 12.06
C SER A 32 -2.32 -2.45 11.50
N ILE A 33 -2.37 -2.53 10.18
CA ILE A 33 -2.20 -3.78 9.44
C ILE A 33 -1.13 -3.60 8.36
N GLN A 34 -0.28 -4.61 8.19
CA GLN A 34 0.79 -4.63 7.21
C GLN A 34 0.54 -5.73 6.18
N ASN A 35 0.08 -5.33 4.99
CA ASN A 35 -0.21 -6.25 3.87
C ASN A 35 0.54 -5.83 2.61
N GLU A 36 0.66 -6.74 1.63
CA GLU A 36 1.20 -6.41 0.32
C GLU A 36 0.24 -5.48 -0.42
N PHE A 37 0.76 -4.35 -0.89
CA PHE A 37 -0.01 -3.46 -1.74
C PHE A 37 0.93 -2.60 -2.60
N SER A 38 0.58 -2.44 -3.87
CA SER A 38 1.34 -1.63 -4.83
C SER A 38 0.46 -1.38 -6.07
N PRO A 39 0.86 -0.53 -7.02
CA PRO A 39 0.18 -0.42 -8.31
C PRO A 39 0.00 -1.74 -9.06
N ARG A 40 0.82 -2.75 -8.76
CA ARG A 40 0.75 -4.09 -9.34
C ARG A 40 0.01 -5.11 -8.47
N TYR A 41 -0.08 -4.90 -7.16
CA TYR A 41 -0.69 -5.83 -6.22
C TYR A 41 -1.80 -5.14 -5.43
N ARG A 42 -3.06 -5.45 -5.72
CA ARG A 42 -4.23 -4.72 -5.22
C ARG A 42 -5.33 -5.66 -4.68
N HIS A 43 -4.93 -6.82 -4.16
CA HIS A 43 -5.90 -7.82 -3.70
C HIS A 43 -6.61 -7.42 -2.40
N ASP A 44 -6.00 -6.55 -1.59
CA ASP A 44 -6.46 -6.22 -0.25
C ASP A 44 -7.24 -4.88 -0.19
N LEU A 45 -8.00 -4.56 -1.26
CA LEU A 45 -8.84 -3.35 -1.27
C LEU A 45 -9.98 -3.43 -0.24
N ASP A 46 -10.52 -4.62 0.01
CA ASP A 46 -11.52 -4.87 1.05
C ASP A 46 -10.94 -4.70 2.47
N VAL A 47 -9.66 -5.05 2.66
CA VAL A 47 -8.93 -4.79 3.92
C VAL A 47 -8.75 -3.28 4.12
N LEU A 48 -8.45 -2.54 3.05
CA LEU A 48 -8.30 -1.09 3.11
C LEU A 48 -9.62 -0.40 3.51
N GLU A 49 -10.78 -0.89 3.01
CA GLU A 49 -12.09 -0.42 3.44
C GLU A 49 -12.32 -0.60 4.95
N VAL A 50 -11.91 -1.74 5.53
CA VAL A 50 -11.96 -1.97 6.98
C VAL A 50 -11.04 -1.00 7.73
N CYS A 51 -9.87 -0.70 7.17
CA CYS A 51 -8.95 0.26 7.77
C CYS A 51 -9.54 1.68 7.82
N GLU A 52 -10.21 2.11 6.76
CA GLU A 52 -10.91 3.40 6.72
C GLU A 52 -12.06 3.46 7.72
N GLU A 53 -12.86 2.38 7.82
CA GLU A 53 -14.01 2.28 8.73
C GLU A 53 -13.60 2.42 10.20
N HIS A 54 -12.43 1.88 10.56
CA HIS A 54 -11.98 1.77 11.95
C HIS A 54 -10.75 2.64 12.30
N GLU A 55 -10.35 3.56 11.42
CA GLU A 55 -9.19 4.44 11.60
C GLU A 55 -7.87 3.68 11.86
N ILE A 56 -7.69 2.51 11.20
CA ILE A 56 -6.50 1.67 11.27
C ILE A 56 -5.52 2.12 10.18
N THR A 57 -4.23 2.20 10.52
CA THR A 57 -3.19 2.47 9.53
C THR A 57 -2.91 1.24 8.68
N PHE A 58 -3.09 1.35 7.37
CA PHE A 58 -2.68 0.34 6.40
C PHE A 58 -1.24 0.59 5.96
N LEU A 59 -0.36 -0.36 6.20
CA LEU A 59 1.08 -0.29 5.93
C LEU A 59 1.42 -1.16 4.70
N PRO A 60 1.42 -0.64 3.47
CA PRO A 60 1.83 -1.37 2.30
C PRO A 60 3.27 -1.86 2.42
N TRP A 61 3.50 -3.18 2.48
CA TRP A 61 4.83 -3.69 2.24
C TRP A 61 5.01 -3.99 0.74
N SER A 62 6.25 -3.95 0.24
CA SER A 62 6.55 -3.95 -1.19
C SER A 62 5.77 -2.91 -2.01
N PRO A 63 5.65 -1.65 -1.55
CA PRO A 63 4.80 -0.64 -2.20
C PRO A 63 5.24 -0.33 -3.63
N LEU A 64 6.48 -0.65 -4.00
CA LEU A 64 7.02 -0.53 -5.35
C LEU A 64 7.08 -1.87 -6.08
N GLY A 65 6.30 -2.89 -5.65
CA GLY A 65 6.26 -4.22 -6.26
C GLY A 65 7.41 -5.14 -5.87
N GLY A 66 8.26 -4.74 -4.91
CA GLY A 66 9.40 -5.53 -4.46
C GLY A 66 10.53 -5.63 -5.50
N VAL A 67 11.53 -6.50 -5.23
CA VAL A 67 12.75 -6.60 -6.06
C VAL A 67 12.46 -7.15 -7.46
N ARG A 68 11.45 -8.02 -7.60
CA ARG A 68 11.15 -8.71 -8.87
C ARG A 68 10.38 -7.86 -9.87
N THR A 69 9.55 -6.94 -9.44
CA THR A 69 8.58 -6.22 -10.28
C THR A 69 8.72 -4.70 -10.26
N LYS A 70 9.70 -4.19 -9.51
CA LYS A 70 9.99 -2.75 -9.44
C LYS A 70 10.18 -2.10 -10.82
N SER A 71 10.79 -2.83 -11.77
CA SER A 71 10.99 -2.34 -13.13
C SER A 71 9.68 -2.12 -13.90
N GLU A 72 8.59 -2.76 -13.52
CA GLU A 72 7.31 -2.64 -14.22
C GLU A 72 6.61 -1.31 -13.95
N ILE A 73 6.81 -0.72 -12.77
CA ILE A 73 6.36 0.65 -12.49
C ILE A 73 7.13 1.64 -13.36
N SER A 74 8.47 1.51 -13.41
CA SER A 74 9.32 2.40 -14.20
C SER A 74 9.18 2.21 -15.72
N SER A 75 8.64 1.10 -16.21
CA SER A 75 8.34 0.84 -17.62
C SER A 75 6.87 1.02 -17.98
N SER A 76 6.02 1.39 -17.04
CA SER A 76 4.63 1.76 -17.32
C SER A 76 4.57 3.13 -17.99
N SER A 77 4.06 3.18 -19.21
CA SER A 77 3.96 4.43 -19.98
C SER A 77 3.15 5.50 -19.24
N ALA A 78 2.09 5.12 -18.52
CA ALA A 78 1.26 6.05 -17.75
C ALA A 78 2.04 6.66 -16.58
N PHE A 79 2.81 5.85 -15.83
CA PHE A 79 3.64 6.35 -14.74
C PHE A 79 4.80 7.21 -15.26
N GLU A 80 5.44 6.84 -16.39
CA GLU A 80 6.48 7.66 -17.02
C GLU A 80 5.93 9.02 -17.49
N GLU A 81 4.78 9.05 -18.14
CA GLU A 81 4.14 10.27 -18.66
C GLU A 81 3.79 11.24 -17.52
N VAL A 82 3.06 10.77 -16.51
CA VAL A 82 2.66 11.63 -15.39
C VAL A 82 3.87 12.05 -14.54
N ALA A 83 4.83 11.17 -14.32
CA ALA A 83 6.06 11.50 -13.61
C ALA A 83 6.87 12.60 -14.34
N ALA A 84 6.99 12.50 -15.66
CA ALA A 84 7.64 13.54 -16.48
C ALA A 84 6.87 14.87 -16.42
N LYS A 85 5.53 14.84 -16.49
CA LYS A 85 4.66 16.03 -16.33
C LYS A 85 4.89 16.74 -15.00
N LEU A 86 5.03 15.97 -13.91
CA LEU A 86 5.18 16.51 -12.55
C LEU A 86 6.65 16.76 -12.16
N GLY A 87 7.62 16.32 -12.97
CA GLY A 87 9.06 16.47 -12.67
C GLY A 87 9.54 15.59 -11.51
N VAL A 88 8.95 14.41 -11.34
CA VAL A 88 9.25 13.46 -10.27
C VAL A 88 9.65 12.09 -10.82
N SER A 89 10.13 11.19 -9.96
CA SER A 89 10.39 9.82 -10.38
C SER A 89 9.10 9.00 -10.46
N PRO A 90 9.01 7.98 -11.35
CA PRO A 90 7.90 7.04 -11.36
C PRO A 90 7.68 6.32 -10.02
N PHE A 91 8.75 6.13 -9.24
CA PHE A 91 8.68 5.49 -7.91
C PHE A 91 8.05 6.40 -6.85
N ALA A 92 8.47 7.67 -6.81
CA ALA A 92 7.84 8.66 -5.93
C ALA A 92 6.36 8.86 -6.31
N LEU A 93 6.05 8.87 -7.61
CA LEU A 93 4.67 8.94 -8.09
C LEU A 93 3.83 7.73 -7.67
N ALA A 94 4.40 6.52 -7.70
CA ALA A 94 3.70 5.31 -7.27
C ALA A 94 3.34 5.37 -5.78
N LEU A 95 4.26 5.84 -4.93
CA LEU A 95 3.97 6.05 -3.51
C LEU A 95 2.91 7.15 -3.29
N ALA A 96 2.96 8.23 -4.07
CA ALA A 96 1.94 9.29 -4.03
C ALA A 96 0.56 8.76 -4.46
N TRP A 97 0.51 7.88 -5.46
CA TRP A 97 -0.72 7.21 -5.89
C TRP A 97 -1.30 6.35 -4.77
N GLU A 98 -0.48 5.56 -4.06
CA GLU A 98 -0.93 4.75 -2.91
C GLU A 98 -1.50 5.63 -1.80
N MET A 99 -0.79 6.70 -1.40
CA MET A 99 -1.25 7.63 -0.36
C MET A 99 -2.53 8.39 -0.76
N LYS A 100 -2.69 8.67 -2.05
CA LYS A 100 -3.92 9.31 -2.55
C LYS A 100 -5.10 8.34 -2.60
N ARG A 101 -4.84 7.03 -2.67
CA ARG A 101 -5.88 6.00 -2.69
C ARG A 101 -6.73 6.01 -1.43
N SER A 102 -6.10 6.23 -0.27
CA SER A 102 -6.79 6.30 1.02
C SER A 102 -5.97 7.05 2.07
N PRO A 103 -6.60 7.84 2.94
CA PRO A 103 -5.92 8.47 4.07
C PRO A 103 -5.37 7.48 5.10
N ALA A 104 -5.83 6.22 5.08
CA ALA A 104 -5.33 5.15 5.95
C ALA A 104 -3.95 4.62 5.51
N VAL A 105 -3.54 4.88 4.26
CA VAL A 105 -2.31 4.30 3.67
C VAL A 105 -1.06 5.05 4.10
N LEU A 106 -0.10 4.30 4.66
CA LEU A 106 1.25 4.75 4.99
C LEU A 106 2.27 3.77 4.40
N PRO A 107 2.80 4.03 3.19
CA PRO A 107 3.74 3.12 2.52
C PRO A 107 5.05 2.94 3.31
N ILE A 108 5.59 1.72 3.28
CA ILE A 108 6.87 1.37 3.92
C ILE A 108 7.92 0.93 2.88
N PRO A 109 8.38 1.84 1.99
CA PRO A 109 9.34 1.49 0.96
C PRO A 109 10.71 1.16 1.54
N GLY A 110 11.32 0.06 1.07
CA GLY A 110 12.70 -0.28 1.40
C GLY A 110 13.69 0.59 0.61
N ALA A 111 14.73 1.11 1.28
CA ALA A 111 15.79 1.88 0.65
C ALA A 111 17.17 1.50 1.23
N THR A 112 18.18 1.41 0.36
CA THR A 112 19.58 1.10 0.74
C THR A 112 20.56 2.24 0.43
N ARG A 113 20.08 3.31 -0.23
CA ARG A 113 20.87 4.48 -0.62
C ARG A 113 20.16 5.77 -0.21
N ALA A 114 20.91 6.79 0.12
CA ALA A 114 20.38 8.08 0.55
C ALA A 114 19.46 8.71 -0.52
N GLU A 115 19.85 8.62 -1.79
CA GLU A 115 19.07 9.15 -2.92
C GLU A 115 17.69 8.48 -3.00
N THR A 116 17.61 7.17 -2.75
CA THR A 116 16.35 6.44 -2.73
C THR A 116 15.46 6.86 -1.56
N VAL A 117 16.04 7.15 -0.39
CA VAL A 117 15.28 7.67 0.76
C VAL A 117 14.69 9.03 0.41
N LEU A 118 15.51 9.94 -0.16
CA LEU A 118 15.05 11.28 -0.55
C LEU A 118 13.95 11.22 -1.60
N ASP A 119 14.05 10.33 -2.58
CA ASP A 119 13.03 10.11 -3.60
C ASP A 119 11.71 9.60 -2.98
N CYS A 120 11.78 8.64 -2.04
CA CYS A 120 10.59 8.16 -1.32
C CYS A 120 9.93 9.27 -0.49
N VAL A 121 10.73 10.09 0.21
CA VAL A 121 10.20 11.21 1.01
C VAL A 121 9.55 12.28 0.14
N ALA A 122 10.09 12.54 -1.05
CA ALA A 122 9.53 13.50 -1.99
C ALA A 122 8.08 13.14 -2.42
N ALA A 123 7.69 11.87 -2.32
CA ALA A 123 6.32 11.44 -2.63
C ALA A 123 5.24 12.17 -1.80
N ILE A 124 5.57 12.59 -0.57
CA ILE A 124 4.65 13.28 0.34
C ILE A 124 4.22 14.65 -0.21
N ASP A 125 5.11 15.30 -0.95
CA ASP A 125 4.89 16.64 -1.49
C ASP A 125 4.24 16.64 -2.88
N ILE A 126 4.09 15.47 -3.51
CA ILE A 126 3.49 15.35 -4.84
C ILE A 126 2.01 15.70 -4.77
N LYS A 127 1.61 16.75 -5.50
CA LYS A 127 0.20 17.16 -5.64
C LYS A 127 -0.41 16.44 -6.84
N LEU A 128 -0.74 15.17 -6.65
CA LEU A 128 -1.40 14.36 -7.66
C LEU A 128 -2.85 14.82 -7.80
N SER A 129 -3.23 15.33 -9.00
CA SER A 129 -4.61 15.74 -9.28
C SER A 129 -5.56 14.53 -9.32
N ASP A 130 -6.86 14.77 -9.23
CA ASP A 130 -7.85 13.68 -9.37
C ASP A 130 -7.83 13.11 -10.79
N GLU A 131 -7.63 13.96 -11.80
CA GLU A 131 -7.50 13.54 -13.20
C GLU A 131 -6.30 12.61 -13.41
N ASP A 132 -5.10 12.99 -12.90
CA ASP A 132 -3.90 12.15 -13.00
C ASP A 132 -4.05 10.86 -12.19
N PHE A 133 -4.70 10.91 -11.02
CA PHE A 133 -4.96 9.73 -10.21
C PHE A 133 -5.88 8.73 -10.92
N GLU A 134 -6.98 9.21 -11.54
CA GLU A 134 -7.90 8.37 -12.32
C GLU A 134 -7.22 7.82 -13.57
N TYR A 135 -6.41 8.65 -14.28
CA TYR A 135 -5.64 8.19 -15.42
C TYR A 135 -4.67 7.08 -15.05
N LEU A 136 -3.89 7.23 -13.96
CA LEU A 136 -3.01 6.20 -13.47
C LEU A 136 -3.77 4.95 -13.06
N SER A 137 -4.90 5.11 -12.34
CA SER A 137 -5.72 4.01 -11.86
C SER A 137 -6.36 3.20 -12.99
N GLY A 138 -6.67 3.84 -14.12
CA GLY A 138 -7.16 3.18 -15.33
C GLY A 138 -6.08 2.50 -16.18
N ASN A 139 -4.78 2.79 -15.92
CA ASN A 139 -3.64 2.30 -16.68
C ASN A 139 -2.58 1.62 -15.79
N LEU A 140 -3.01 1.00 -14.69
CA LEU A 140 -2.13 0.25 -13.81
C LEU A 140 -1.54 -0.98 -14.52
N PRO A 141 -0.34 -1.42 -14.12
CA PRO A 141 0.19 -2.71 -14.55
C PRO A 141 -0.79 -3.85 -14.27
N GLU A 142 -0.69 -4.93 -15.08
CA GLU A 142 -1.49 -6.13 -14.83
C GLU A 142 -1.32 -6.59 -13.37
N GLN A 143 -2.43 -6.92 -12.74
CA GLN A 143 -2.41 -7.33 -11.34
C GLN A 143 -1.64 -8.64 -11.19
N ALA A 144 -0.67 -8.64 -10.30
CA ALA A 144 0.09 -9.85 -9.98
C ALA A 144 -0.80 -10.88 -9.26
N ASP A 145 -0.54 -12.15 -9.50
CA ASP A 145 -1.12 -13.22 -8.70
C ASP A 145 -0.63 -13.14 -7.25
N TYR A 146 -1.42 -13.70 -6.33
CA TYR A 146 -0.97 -13.87 -4.96
C TYR A 146 0.38 -14.58 -4.93
N SER A 147 1.31 -14.06 -4.12
CA SER A 147 2.56 -14.77 -3.87
C SER A 147 2.25 -16.07 -3.12
N PRO A 148 2.57 -17.25 -3.68
CA PRO A 148 2.27 -18.53 -3.02
C PRO A 148 2.95 -18.69 -1.66
N GLU A 149 4.02 -17.92 -1.42
CA GLU A 149 4.83 -17.97 -0.19
C GLU A 149 4.23 -17.10 0.93
N LEU A 150 3.37 -16.13 0.57
CA LEU A 150 2.87 -15.09 1.45
C LEU A 150 1.34 -15.09 1.57
N THR A 151 0.66 -15.85 0.71
CA THR A 151 -0.78 -16.05 0.81
C THR A 151 -1.06 -16.94 2.03
N PRO A 152 -1.88 -16.50 2.98
CA PRO A 152 -2.37 -17.40 4.00
C PRO A 152 -2.97 -18.63 3.34
N LYS A 153 -2.52 -19.81 3.73
CA LYS A 153 -3.07 -21.05 3.15
C LYS A 153 -4.58 -21.04 3.37
N PRO A 154 -5.38 -21.57 2.41
CA PRO A 154 -6.84 -21.57 2.50
C PRO A 154 -7.37 -22.16 3.82
N GLU A 155 -6.65 -23.08 4.43
CA GLU A 155 -6.95 -23.70 5.70
C GLU A 155 -6.92 -22.73 6.91
N TYR A 156 -6.32 -21.55 6.77
CA TYR A 156 -6.32 -20.50 7.79
C TYR A 156 -7.36 -19.41 7.53
N ARG A 157 -8.14 -19.52 6.46
CA ARG A 157 -9.21 -18.58 6.08
C ARG A 157 -10.60 -19.03 6.49
N SER A 158 -10.70 -20.04 7.36
CA SER A 158 -11.98 -20.60 7.84
C SER A 158 -12.26 -20.22 9.28
#